data_607ce81e913f9378f46aff5203a1afaa
#
_entry.id   607ce81e913f9378f46aff5203a1afaa
#
_cell.length_a   1.000
_cell.length_b   1.000
_cell.length_c   1.000
_cell.angle_alpha   90.00
_cell.angle_beta   90.00
_cell.angle_gamma   90.00
#
_symmetry.space_group_name_H-M   'P 1'
#
loop_
_entity.id
_entity.type
_entity.pdbx_description
1 polymer ?
#
loop_
_entity_poly.entity_id
_entity_poly.type
_entity_poly.pdbx_seq_one_letter_code
_entity_poly.pdbx_strand_id
1 'polypeptide(L)'
;MTATVTYETNLRTTCLHLQSGSAIETDAPTDNKGKGERFSPTDLIATGLGACMITTMGIKAETMNIVLDGAKVEVTKVMVSDPRRIGKIIAHVTM
;
A
#
# COMPACT_ATOMS: atom_id res chain seq x y z
N MET A 1 7.00 -5.73 -18.00
CA MET A 1 7.21 -5.82 -16.54
C MET A 1 6.94 -4.48 -15.88
N THR A 2 6.29 -4.49 -14.74
CA THR A 2 5.97 -3.27 -13.99
C THR A 2 7.10 -2.90 -13.03
N ALA A 3 7.62 -3.86 -12.30
CA ALA A 3 8.60 -3.63 -11.25
C ALA A 3 9.50 -4.83 -11.05
N THR A 4 10.63 -4.58 -10.41
CA THR A 4 11.49 -5.65 -9.91
C THR A 4 11.55 -5.56 -8.40
N VAL A 5 11.69 -6.71 -7.74
CA VAL A 5 11.83 -6.79 -6.28
C VAL A 5 13.13 -7.51 -5.98
N THR A 6 13.98 -6.86 -5.21
CA THR A 6 15.28 -7.41 -4.82
C THR A 6 15.28 -7.66 -3.32
N TYR A 7 15.61 -8.87 -2.90
CA TYR A 7 15.82 -9.17 -1.49
C TYR A 7 17.15 -8.60 -1.03
N GLU A 8 17.13 -7.75 -0.02
CA GLU A 8 18.36 -7.16 0.49
C GLU A 8 18.97 -8.02 1.59
N THR A 9 18.39 -7.96 2.79
CA THR A 9 18.84 -8.78 3.93
C THR A 9 17.87 -8.49 5.08
N ASN A 10 17.88 -9.35 6.07
CA ASN A 10 17.07 -9.15 7.29
C ASN A 10 15.58 -8.90 6.97
N LEU A 11 15.04 -9.65 6.00
CA LEU A 11 13.63 -9.60 5.61
C LEU A 11 13.22 -8.24 5.03
N ARG A 12 14.16 -7.55 4.39
CA ARG A 12 13.94 -6.29 3.68
C ARG A 12 14.03 -6.52 2.18
N THR A 13 13.16 -5.83 1.42
CA THR A 13 13.23 -5.83 -0.04
C THR A 13 13.28 -4.41 -0.57
N THR A 14 13.79 -4.27 -1.79
CA THR A 14 13.70 -3.03 -2.55
C THR A 14 12.85 -3.28 -3.77
N CYS A 15 11.82 -2.46 -3.97
CA CYS A 15 10.91 -2.54 -5.10
C CYS A 15 11.20 -1.37 -6.03
N LEU A 16 11.55 -1.65 -7.29
CA LEU A 16 11.87 -0.63 -8.28
C LEU A 16 10.76 -0.58 -9.33
N HIS A 17 10.15 0.60 -9.49
CA HIS A 17 9.16 0.85 -10.54
C HIS A 17 9.93 1.16 -11.83
N LEU A 18 9.80 0.30 -12.83
CA LEU A 18 10.66 0.37 -14.03
C LEU A 18 10.40 1.63 -14.86
N GLN A 19 9.14 2.01 -15.00
CA GLN A 19 8.78 3.16 -15.83
C GLN A 19 9.28 4.49 -15.25
N SER A 20 9.13 4.69 -13.94
CA SER A 20 9.45 5.98 -13.30
C SER A 20 10.83 6.01 -12.64
N GLY A 21 11.41 4.84 -12.36
CA GLY A 21 12.64 4.76 -11.57
C GLY A 21 12.42 4.95 -10.07
N SER A 22 11.18 5.14 -9.61
CA SER A 22 10.88 5.25 -8.18
C SER A 22 11.15 3.92 -7.47
N ALA A 23 11.66 4.01 -6.27
CA ALA A 23 11.94 2.82 -5.46
C ALA A 23 11.35 2.98 -4.06
N ILE A 24 10.86 1.86 -3.52
CA ILE A 24 10.41 1.78 -2.14
C ILE A 24 10.99 0.54 -1.50
N GLU A 25 11.09 0.56 -0.18
CA GLU A 25 11.56 -0.60 0.59
C GLU A 25 10.40 -1.20 1.36
N THR A 26 10.45 -2.52 1.59
CA THR A 26 9.52 -3.22 2.46
C THR A 26 10.26 -3.95 3.56
N ASP A 27 9.62 -4.13 4.70
CA ASP A 27 10.10 -4.93 5.80
C ASP A 27 9.03 -5.94 6.20
N ALA A 28 9.45 -7.12 6.63
CA ALA A 28 8.50 -8.02 7.27
C ALA A 28 7.97 -7.33 8.55
N PRO A 29 6.70 -7.56 8.91
CA PRO A 29 6.13 -6.95 10.11
C PRO A 29 6.75 -7.54 11.37
N THR A 30 6.65 -6.80 12.49
CA THR A 30 7.22 -7.22 13.75
C THR A 30 6.62 -8.54 14.26
N ASP A 31 5.34 -8.78 13.97
CA ASP A 31 4.67 -10.02 14.36
C ASP A 31 5.04 -11.21 13.45
N ASN A 32 5.90 -11.00 12.47
CA ASN A 32 6.41 -12.02 11.57
C ASN A 32 7.94 -11.90 11.40
N LYS A 33 8.64 -11.66 12.50
CA LYS A 33 10.11 -11.62 12.60
C LYS A 33 10.78 -10.44 11.90
N GLY A 34 10.03 -9.47 11.42
CA GLY A 34 10.58 -8.33 10.72
C GLY A 34 10.87 -7.15 11.63
N LYS A 35 11.55 -6.15 11.07
CA LYS A 35 11.89 -4.90 11.77
C LYS A 35 10.72 -3.94 11.88
N GLY A 36 9.78 -4.00 10.94
CA GLY A 36 8.62 -3.11 10.93
C GLY A 36 8.95 -1.64 10.70
N GLU A 37 10.10 -1.34 10.13
CA GLU A 37 10.54 0.04 9.89
C GLU A 37 10.03 0.61 8.58
N ARG A 38 9.45 -0.23 7.75
CA ARG A 38 8.88 0.12 6.44
C ARG A 38 7.53 -0.56 6.32
N PHE A 39 6.77 -0.20 5.29
CA PHE A 39 5.56 -0.95 4.95
C PHE A 39 5.92 -2.42 4.77
N SER A 40 5.10 -3.32 5.34
CA SER A 40 5.19 -4.73 4.96
C SER A 40 4.55 -4.93 3.59
N PRO A 41 4.82 -6.06 2.92
CA PRO A 41 4.15 -6.35 1.65
C PRO A 41 2.61 -6.30 1.75
N THR A 42 2.03 -6.81 2.83
CA THR A 42 0.57 -6.76 3.02
C THR A 42 0.09 -5.35 3.35
N ASP A 43 0.89 -4.54 4.06
CA ASP A 43 0.59 -3.11 4.24
C ASP A 43 0.50 -2.41 2.88
N LEU A 44 1.41 -2.72 1.95
CA LEU A 44 1.39 -2.12 0.61
C LEU A 44 0.17 -2.51 -0.19
N ILE A 45 -0.29 -3.76 -0.07
CA ILE A 45 -1.52 -4.19 -0.75
C ILE A 45 -2.70 -3.38 -0.25
N ALA A 46 -2.85 -3.25 1.05
CA ALA A 46 -3.94 -2.48 1.65
C ALA A 46 -3.85 -1.00 1.30
N THR A 47 -2.65 -0.43 1.39
CA THR A 47 -2.39 0.98 1.05
C THR A 47 -2.66 1.23 -0.43
N GLY A 48 -2.25 0.31 -1.31
CA GLY A 48 -2.50 0.39 -2.74
C GLY A 48 -3.99 0.43 -3.06
N LEU A 49 -4.79 -0.35 -2.35
CA LEU A 49 -6.25 -0.31 -2.51
C LEU A 49 -6.79 1.08 -2.16
N GLY A 50 -6.37 1.64 -1.04
CA GLY A 50 -6.78 2.99 -0.63
C GLY A 50 -6.36 4.05 -1.65
N ALA A 51 -5.13 3.96 -2.15
CA ALA A 51 -4.63 4.88 -3.17
C ALA A 51 -5.44 4.77 -4.46
N CYS A 52 -5.79 3.55 -4.87
CA CYS A 52 -6.61 3.31 -6.05
C CYS A 52 -8.00 3.92 -5.89
N MET A 53 -8.62 3.74 -4.73
CA MET A 53 -9.94 4.29 -4.44
C MET A 53 -9.95 5.81 -4.58
N ILE A 54 -9.02 6.49 -3.91
CA ILE A 54 -9.01 7.96 -3.90
C ILE A 54 -8.58 8.54 -5.24
N THR A 55 -7.71 7.84 -5.98
CA THR A 55 -7.33 8.24 -7.34
C THR A 55 -8.53 8.17 -8.28
N THR A 56 -9.32 7.10 -8.19
CA THR A 56 -10.55 6.94 -8.99
C THR A 56 -11.55 8.06 -8.66
N MET A 57 -11.70 8.37 -7.37
CA MET A 57 -12.55 9.49 -6.94
C MET A 57 -12.03 10.82 -7.50
N GLY A 58 -10.69 11.02 -7.51
CA GLY A 58 -10.08 12.21 -8.05
C GLY A 58 -10.34 12.40 -9.54
N ILE A 59 -10.29 11.32 -10.31
CA ILE A 59 -10.60 11.36 -11.74
C ILE A 59 -12.04 11.82 -11.94
N LYS A 60 -12.97 11.28 -11.17
CA LYS A 60 -14.39 11.69 -11.27
C LYS A 60 -14.59 13.12 -10.82
N ALA A 61 -13.91 13.52 -9.74
CA ALA A 61 -14.01 14.90 -9.22
C ALA A 61 -13.58 15.93 -10.27
N GLU A 62 -12.53 15.65 -11.05
CA GLU A 62 -12.08 16.54 -12.13
C GLU A 62 -13.20 16.76 -13.16
N THR A 63 -13.92 15.71 -13.54
CA THR A 63 -15.00 15.84 -14.52
C THR A 63 -16.19 16.63 -13.97
N MET A 64 -16.31 16.77 -12.66
CA MET A 64 -17.39 17.48 -11.98
C MET A 64 -16.95 18.85 -11.47
N ASN A 65 -15.70 19.25 -11.75
CA ASN A 65 -15.11 20.50 -11.24
C ASN A 65 -15.14 20.60 -9.72
N ILE A 66 -14.90 19.44 -9.05
CA ILE A 66 -14.83 19.37 -7.59
C ILE A 66 -13.36 19.24 -7.20
N VAL A 67 -12.93 20.04 -6.21
CA VAL A 67 -11.56 19.96 -5.68
C VAL A 67 -11.53 18.92 -4.56
N LEU A 68 -10.70 17.89 -4.74
CA LEU A 68 -10.56 16.79 -3.79
C LEU A 68 -9.26 16.90 -2.98
N ASP A 69 -8.49 17.97 -3.17
CA ASP A 69 -7.18 18.13 -2.54
C ASP A 69 -7.30 18.05 -1.02
N GLY A 70 -6.41 17.28 -0.42
CA GLY A 70 -6.42 17.06 1.02
C GLY A 70 -7.33 15.94 1.51
N ALA A 71 -8.13 15.34 0.62
CA ALA A 71 -8.90 14.16 0.99
C ALA A 71 -7.96 13.02 1.34
N LYS A 72 -8.38 12.15 2.26
CA LYS A 72 -7.52 11.03 2.68
C LYS A 72 -8.32 9.77 2.89
N VAL A 73 -7.63 8.64 2.80
CA VAL A 73 -8.17 7.32 3.13
C VAL A 73 -7.33 6.75 4.27
N GLU A 74 -7.98 6.40 5.35
CA GLU A 74 -7.35 5.67 6.44
C GLU A 74 -7.59 4.19 6.19
N VAL A 75 -6.51 3.42 6.15
CA VAL A 75 -6.55 2.02 5.74
C VAL A 75 -6.10 1.14 6.91
N THR A 76 -6.90 0.13 7.20
CA THR A 76 -6.58 -0.89 8.20
C THR A 76 -6.65 -2.26 7.55
N LYS A 77 -5.56 -3.03 7.61
CA LYS A 77 -5.58 -4.42 7.18
C LYS A 77 -5.90 -5.31 8.38
N VAL A 78 -6.69 -6.35 8.16
CA VAL A 78 -6.99 -7.36 9.17
C VAL A 78 -6.45 -8.68 8.67
N MET A 79 -5.42 -9.18 9.36
CA MET A 79 -4.79 -10.46 9.02
C MET A 79 -5.55 -11.60 9.69
N VAL A 80 -5.57 -12.74 9.03
CA VAL A 80 -6.13 -13.98 9.58
C VAL A 80 -5.09 -15.09 9.45
N SER A 81 -5.29 -16.15 10.24
CA SER A 81 -4.34 -17.29 10.32
C SER A 81 -4.85 -18.52 9.60
N ASP A 82 -3.97 -19.51 9.44
CA ASP A 82 -4.25 -20.86 8.96
C ASP A 82 -4.83 -20.91 7.55
N PRO A 83 -4.13 -20.45 6.49
CA PRO A 83 -2.81 -19.83 6.50
C PRO A 83 -2.87 -18.33 6.76
N ARG A 84 -1.72 -17.72 7.08
CA ARG A 84 -1.61 -16.27 7.27
C ARG A 84 -1.94 -15.54 5.97
N ARG A 85 -2.91 -14.66 6.02
CA ARG A 85 -3.39 -13.91 4.85
C ARG A 85 -4.15 -12.68 5.29
N ILE A 86 -4.38 -11.76 4.33
CA ILE A 86 -5.28 -10.64 4.59
C ILE A 86 -6.71 -11.18 4.62
N GLY A 87 -7.41 -11.00 5.73
CA GLY A 87 -8.81 -11.39 5.88
C GLY A 87 -9.76 -10.31 5.37
N LYS A 88 -9.45 -9.05 5.65
CA LYS A 88 -10.20 -7.91 5.12
C LYS A 88 -9.37 -6.65 5.19
N ILE A 89 -9.79 -5.65 4.42
CA ILE A 89 -9.19 -4.31 4.42
C ILE A 89 -10.32 -3.33 4.72
N ILE A 90 -10.11 -2.47 5.71
CA ILE A 90 -11.07 -1.41 6.06
C ILE A 90 -10.49 -0.11 5.52
N ALA A 91 -11.27 0.60 4.71
CA ALA A 91 -10.87 1.87 4.14
C ALA A 91 -11.89 2.95 4.57
N HIS A 92 -11.41 3.94 5.29
CA HIS A 92 -12.24 5.06 5.77
C HIS A 92 -11.83 6.31 5.01
N VAL A 93 -12.74 6.84 4.20
CA VAL A 93 -12.49 8.00 3.34
C VAL A 93 -12.98 9.27 4.02
N THR A 94 -12.14 10.28 4.08
CA THR A 94 -12.49 11.62 4.60
C THR A 94 -12.18 12.64 3.50
N MET A 95 -13.17 13.41 3.15
CA MET A 95 -13.04 14.45 2.12
C MET A 95 -13.17 15.87 2.68
#